data_e469aad738172331785436962c433ea4
#
_entry.id   e469aad738172331785436962c433ea4
#
_cell.length_a   1.000
_cell.length_b   1.000
_cell.length_c   1.000
_cell.angle_alpha   90.00
_cell.angle_beta   90.00
_cell.angle_gamma   90.00
#
_symmetry.space_group_name_H-M   'P 1'
#
loop_
_entity.id
_entity.type
_entity.pdbx_description
1 polymer ?
#
loop_
_entity_poly.entity_id
_entity_poly.type
_entity_poly.pdbx_seq_one_letter_code
_entity_poly.pdbx_strand_id
1 'polypeptide(L)'
;MKISKDAVTVQIEIPGAVIRQQKGFGEAGDFGTISSEYFTLAAGVDTTPLFQGLDGNCCQCPHWGFVLSGRLTTTDADGQQESVAANDLFYWPPGHNVKVDADAEIIMFSPQREHSHVIEHMVEKLNG
;
A
#
# COMPACT_ATOMS: atom_id res chain seq x y z
N MET A 1 -3.77 16.17 -15.45
CA MET A 1 -3.66 14.70 -15.59
C MET A 1 -4.64 14.03 -14.64
N LYS A 2 -5.32 13.03 -15.11
CA LYS A 2 -6.22 12.21 -14.27
C LYS A 2 -6.22 10.77 -14.78
N ILE A 3 -6.65 9.84 -13.94
CA ILE A 3 -6.86 8.46 -14.34
C ILE A 3 -8.04 7.89 -13.55
N SER A 4 -8.90 7.10 -14.22
CA SER A 4 -9.99 6.41 -13.55
C SER A 4 -9.47 5.15 -12.86
N LYS A 5 -10.09 4.75 -11.74
CA LYS A 5 -9.72 3.56 -10.99
C LYS A 5 -9.47 2.34 -11.87
N ASP A 6 -10.40 2.04 -12.78
CA ASP A 6 -10.33 0.83 -13.59
C ASP A 6 -9.24 0.88 -14.66
N ALA A 7 -8.68 2.06 -14.93
CA ALA A 7 -7.57 2.24 -15.85
C ALA A 7 -6.21 2.18 -15.15
N VAL A 8 -6.17 2.21 -13.82
CA VAL A 8 -4.93 2.07 -13.05
C VAL A 8 -4.41 0.64 -13.19
N THR A 9 -3.14 0.49 -13.54
CA THR A 9 -2.53 -0.82 -13.77
C THR A 9 -2.63 -1.73 -12.56
N VAL A 10 -3.09 -2.96 -12.76
CA VAL A 10 -3.10 -4.00 -11.73
C VAL A 10 -1.68 -4.57 -11.61
N GLN A 11 -1.09 -4.47 -10.45
CA GLN A 11 0.23 -5.04 -10.16
C GLN A 11 0.12 -6.42 -9.50
N ILE A 12 -0.88 -6.58 -8.64
CA ILE A 12 -1.15 -7.85 -7.93
C ILE A 12 -2.66 -8.08 -7.94
N GLU A 13 -3.06 -9.29 -8.31
CA GLU A 13 -4.44 -9.75 -8.18
C GLU A 13 -4.42 -11.18 -7.68
N ILE A 14 -4.86 -11.36 -6.44
CA ILE A 14 -4.97 -12.66 -5.77
C ILE A 14 -6.31 -12.71 -5.05
N PRO A 15 -6.77 -13.88 -4.60
CA PRO A 15 -7.96 -13.93 -3.76
C PRO A 15 -7.81 -12.99 -2.56
N GLY A 16 -8.74 -12.05 -2.44
CA GLY A 16 -8.77 -11.09 -1.34
C GLY A 16 -7.95 -9.82 -1.54
N ALA A 17 -7.18 -9.67 -2.63
CA ALA A 17 -6.42 -8.43 -2.83
C ALA A 17 -6.28 -8.06 -4.30
N VAL A 18 -6.61 -6.83 -4.62
CA VAL A 18 -6.31 -6.20 -5.91
C VAL A 18 -5.50 -4.93 -5.61
N ILE A 19 -4.26 -4.93 -6.08
CA ILE A 19 -3.31 -3.85 -5.87
C ILE A 19 -3.09 -3.15 -7.20
N ARG A 20 -3.55 -1.92 -7.30
CA ARG A 20 -3.39 -1.09 -8.50
C ARG A 20 -2.39 0.01 -8.22
N GLN A 21 -1.47 0.22 -9.14
CA GLN A 21 -0.47 1.29 -9.05
C GLN A 21 -0.28 1.96 -10.40
N GLN A 22 -0.47 3.27 -10.43
CA GLN A 22 -0.15 4.10 -11.58
C GLN A 22 1.21 4.74 -11.37
N LYS A 23 2.20 4.23 -12.07
CA LYS A 23 3.54 4.81 -12.07
C LYS A 23 3.56 6.11 -12.88
N GLY A 24 4.41 7.03 -12.50
CA GLY A 24 4.58 8.29 -13.22
C GLY A 24 3.36 9.19 -13.17
N PHE A 25 2.61 9.14 -12.09
CA PHE A 25 1.42 9.96 -11.92
C PHE A 25 1.79 11.36 -11.43
N GLY A 26 2.40 12.09 -12.34
CA GLY A 26 2.88 13.44 -12.09
C GLY A 26 4.33 13.46 -11.62
N GLU A 27 5.11 14.31 -12.27
CA GLU A 27 6.47 14.62 -11.88
C GLU A 27 6.62 16.11 -11.78
N ALA A 28 7.07 16.60 -10.65
CA ALA A 28 7.20 18.03 -10.40
C ALA A 28 8.67 18.41 -10.07
N GLY A 29 9.59 17.88 -10.84
CA GLY A 29 11.01 18.19 -10.70
C GLY A 29 11.55 17.79 -9.33
N ASP A 30 11.93 18.78 -8.53
CA ASP A 30 12.57 18.54 -7.24
C ASP A 30 11.65 17.88 -6.20
N PHE A 31 10.35 17.81 -6.46
CA PHE A 31 9.42 17.13 -5.56
C PHE A 31 9.37 15.61 -5.78
N GLY A 32 10.05 15.10 -6.81
CA GLY A 32 10.13 13.67 -7.10
C GLY A 32 8.96 13.13 -7.90
N THR A 33 8.99 11.82 -8.12
CA THR A 33 7.96 11.09 -8.84
C THR A 33 7.07 10.34 -7.86
N ILE A 34 5.76 10.53 -7.98
CA ILE A 34 4.76 9.93 -7.11
C ILE A 34 3.95 8.91 -7.90
N SER A 35 3.70 7.75 -7.31
CA SER A 35 2.71 6.81 -7.81
C SER A 35 1.38 7.04 -7.10
N SER A 36 0.30 6.82 -7.83
CA SER A 36 -1.06 6.84 -7.29
C SER A 36 -1.61 5.43 -7.27
N GLU A 37 -2.20 5.03 -6.16
CA GLU A 37 -2.52 3.65 -5.90
C GLU A 37 -3.95 3.48 -5.42
N TYR A 38 -4.56 2.38 -5.84
CA TYR A 38 -5.90 1.99 -5.41
C TYR A 38 -5.86 0.53 -5.00
N PHE A 39 -6.13 0.26 -3.72
CA PHE A 39 -6.10 -1.09 -3.17
C PHE A 39 -7.50 -1.52 -2.74
N THR A 40 -7.91 -2.70 -3.18
CA THR A 40 -9.11 -3.38 -2.73
C THR A 40 -8.68 -4.62 -1.96
N LEU A 41 -9.01 -4.69 -0.68
CA LEU A 41 -8.45 -5.68 0.24
C LEU A 41 -9.57 -6.32 1.06
N ALA A 42 -9.58 -7.64 1.14
CA ALA A 42 -10.53 -8.38 1.98
C ALA A 42 -10.05 -8.43 3.44
N ALA A 43 -11.00 -8.52 4.36
CA ALA A 43 -10.71 -8.76 5.76
C ALA A 43 -9.83 -10.00 5.94
N GLY A 44 -8.85 -9.91 6.82
CA GLY A 44 -7.90 -10.98 7.09
C GLY A 44 -6.61 -10.92 6.27
N VAL A 45 -6.54 -10.08 5.24
CA VAL A 45 -5.27 -9.85 4.53
C VAL A 45 -4.26 -9.28 5.51
N ASP A 46 -3.06 -9.85 5.51
CA ASP A 46 -1.96 -9.47 6.40
C ASP A 46 -0.68 -9.45 5.58
N THR A 47 0.01 -8.33 5.60
CA THR A 47 1.23 -8.16 4.80
C THR A 47 2.46 -8.83 5.40
N THR A 48 2.39 -9.26 6.66
CA THR A 48 3.54 -9.81 7.39
C THR A 48 4.32 -10.85 6.59
N PRO A 49 3.69 -11.90 6.03
CA PRO A 49 4.46 -12.88 5.25
C PRO A 49 5.04 -12.32 3.96
N LEU A 50 4.40 -11.31 3.37
CA LEU A 50 4.86 -10.72 2.11
C LEU A 50 6.02 -9.74 2.30
N PHE A 51 6.17 -9.20 3.50
CA PHE A 51 7.24 -8.24 3.80
C PHE A 51 8.49 -8.89 4.41
N GLN A 52 8.46 -10.19 4.63
CA GLN A 52 9.66 -10.90 5.09
C GLN A 52 10.77 -10.80 4.05
N GLY A 53 11.96 -10.43 4.50
CA GLY A 53 13.12 -10.19 3.65
C GLY A 53 13.35 -8.72 3.31
N LEU A 54 12.36 -7.87 3.51
CA LEU A 54 12.57 -6.42 3.50
C LEU A 54 13.23 -5.99 4.82
N ASP A 55 13.82 -4.79 4.84
CA ASP A 55 14.43 -4.25 6.05
C ASP A 55 13.45 -4.26 7.22
N GLY A 56 13.85 -4.89 8.33
CA GLY A 56 13.00 -5.05 9.50
C GLY A 56 11.76 -5.89 9.26
N ASN A 57 11.68 -6.59 8.12
CA ASN A 57 10.50 -7.33 7.68
C ASN A 57 9.24 -6.46 7.61
N CYS A 58 9.43 -5.22 7.22
CA CYS A 58 8.38 -4.20 7.11
C CYS A 58 8.45 -3.48 5.77
N CYS A 59 7.36 -2.84 5.39
CA CYS A 59 7.38 -1.88 4.29
C CYS A 59 8.14 -0.63 4.74
N GLN A 60 9.21 -0.30 4.04
CA GLN A 60 10.01 0.90 4.33
C GLN A 60 9.60 2.11 3.49
N CYS A 61 8.58 1.97 2.66
CA CYS A 61 8.04 3.07 1.88
C CYS A 61 6.99 3.84 2.68
N PRO A 62 7.10 5.17 2.79
CA PRO A 62 6.03 5.96 3.39
C PRO A 62 4.82 6.05 2.45
N HIS A 63 3.63 6.16 3.02
CA HIS A 63 2.38 6.32 2.27
C HIS A 63 1.52 7.41 2.89
N TRP A 64 0.90 8.20 2.02
CA TRP A 64 -0.15 9.15 2.38
C TRP A 64 -1.42 8.70 1.68
N GLY A 65 -2.53 8.65 2.38
CA GLY A 65 -3.74 8.13 1.75
C GLY A 65 -5.03 8.47 2.45
N PHE A 66 -6.08 7.86 1.93
CA PHE A 66 -7.44 8.03 2.40
C PHE A 66 -8.18 6.69 2.35
N VAL A 67 -8.89 6.37 3.41
CA VAL A 67 -9.70 5.15 3.48
C VAL A 67 -11.09 5.45 2.93
N LEU A 68 -11.47 4.78 1.84
CA LEU A 68 -12.80 4.90 1.27
C LEU A 68 -13.82 4.07 2.04
N SER A 69 -13.44 2.85 2.43
CA SER A 69 -14.30 1.93 3.18
C SER A 69 -13.46 0.96 3.98
N GLY A 70 -14.05 0.40 5.01
CA GLY A 70 -13.43 -0.65 5.81
C GLY A 70 -12.54 -0.14 6.92
N ARG A 71 -11.64 -1.01 7.40
CA ARG A 71 -10.72 -0.70 8.48
C ARG A 71 -9.43 -1.50 8.36
N LEU A 72 -8.32 -0.85 8.63
CA LEU A 72 -6.98 -1.45 8.60
C LEU A 72 -6.22 -1.05 9.86
N THR A 73 -5.31 -1.92 10.29
CA THR A 73 -4.43 -1.66 11.43
C THR A 73 -2.99 -1.81 10.97
N THR A 74 -2.16 -0.80 11.24
CA THR A 74 -0.72 -0.89 11.04
C THR A 74 -0.02 -1.23 12.34
N THR A 75 1.09 -1.94 12.22
CA THR A 75 1.98 -2.25 13.34
C THR A 75 3.38 -1.81 12.94
N ASP A 76 4.03 -1.02 13.79
CA ASP A 76 5.39 -0.57 13.55
C ASP A 76 6.43 -1.55 14.14
N ALA A 77 7.72 -1.24 13.95
CA ALA A 77 8.81 -2.10 14.42
C ALA A 77 8.83 -2.25 15.95
N ASP A 78 8.25 -1.31 16.68
CA ASP A 78 8.17 -1.35 18.15
C ASP A 78 6.89 -2.04 18.64
N GLY A 79 6.06 -2.54 17.72
CA GLY A 79 4.81 -3.19 18.04
C GLY A 79 3.65 -2.24 18.31
N GLN A 80 3.84 -0.93 18.10
CA GLN A 80 2.77 0.04 18.26
C GLN A 80 1.79 -0.07 17.10
N GLN A 81 0.52 0.05 17.38
CA GLN A 81 -0.55 -0.10 16.41
C GLN A 81 -1.37 1.17 16.25
N GLU A 82 -1.81 1.39 15.01
CA GLU A 82 -2.76 2.46 14.68
C GLU A 82 -3.80 1.88 13.74
N SER A 83 -5.06 2.14 14.03
CA SER A 83 -6.18 1.74 13.17
C SER A 83 -6.72 2.94 12.42
N VAL A 84 -7.01 2.74 11.14
CA VAL A 84 -7.66 3.73 10.28
C VAL A 84 -8.94 3.13 9.70
N ALA A 85 -9.96 3.94 9.55
CA ALA A 85 -11.27 3.50 9.08
C ALA A 85 -11.82 4.47 8.02
N ALA A 86 -12.97 4.14 7.45
CA ALA A 86 -13.61 4.92 6.40
C ALA A 86 -13.62 6.41 6.71
N ASN A 87 -13.23 7.21 5.74
CA ASN A 87 -13.10 8.66 5.78
C ASN A 87 -11.90 9.20 6.58
N ASP A 88 -11.00 8.35 7.03
CA ASP A 88 -9.75 8.81 7.62
C ASP A 88 -8.72 9.14 6.57
N LEU A 89 -8.02 10.26 6.75
CA LEU A 89 -6.73 10.50 6.12
C LEU A 89 -5.67 9.80 6.96
N PHE A 90 -4.67 9.22 6.32
CA PHE A 90 -3.59 8.56 7.05
C PHE A 90 -2.21 8.91 6.49
N TYR A 91 -1.23 8.77 7.35
CA TYR A 91 0.17 8.71 6.99
C TYR A 91 0.76 7.46 7.63
N TRP A 92 1.31 6.58 6.79
CA TRP A 92 2.04 5.40 7.26
C TRP A 92 3.53 5.62 7.04
N PRO A 93 4.29 5.85 8.12
CA PRO A 93 5.73 6.04 8.01
C PRO A 93 6.46 4.76 7.61
N PRO A 94 7.73 4.85 7.17
CA PRO A 94 8.54 3.65 6.95
C PRO A 94 8.57 2.74 8.18
N GLY A 95 8.56 1.42 7.94
CA GLY A 95 8.66 0.44 9.02
C GLY A 95 7.31 -0.07 9.51
N HIS A 96 6.37 -0.30 8.61
CA HIS A 96 5.03 -0.79 8.99
C HIS A 96 4.69 -2.12 8.33
N ASN A 97 3.81 -2.87 8.99
CA ASN A 97 3.01 -3.95 8.43
C ASN A 97 1.54 -3.56 8.52
N VAL A 98 0.71 -4.15 7.68
CA VAL A 98 -0.72 -3.84 7.59
C VAL A 98 -1.54 -5.10 7.72
N LYS A 99 -2.58 -5.03 8.53
CA LYS A 99 -3.63 -6.06 8.63
C LYS A 99 -4.98 -5.44 8.31
N VAL A 100 -5.75 -6.10 7.47
CA VAL A 100 -7.09 -5.66 7.10
C VAL A 100 -8.10 -6.25 8.07
N ASP A 101 -8.78 -5.39 8.82
CA ASP A 101 -9.75 -5.79 9.84
C ASP A 101 -11.16 -5.97 9.28
N ALA A 102 -11.53 -5.15 8.30
CA ALA A 102 -12.79 -5.23 7.57
C ALA A 102 -12.52 -4.95 6.10
N ASP A 103 -13.27 -5.57 5.19
CA ASP A 103 -13.10 -5.35 3.75
C ASP A 103 -12.90 -3.87 3.47
N ALA A 104 -11.79 -3.53 2.81
CA ALA A 104 -11.34 -2.15 2.69
C ALA A 104 -11.03 -1.75 1.26
N GLU A 105 -11.29 -0.48 0.97
CA GLU A 105 -10.77 0.19 -0.22
C GLU A 105 -10.03 1.43 0.23
N ILE A 106 -8.80 1.58 -0.25
CA ILE A 106 -7.96 2.72 0.08
C ILE A 106 -7.33 3.30 -1.20
N ILE A 107 -7.08 4.60 -1.15
CA ILE A 107 -6.22 5.26 -2.14
C ILE A 107 -4.98 5.76 -1.42
N MET A 108 -3.84 5.66 -2.10
CA MET A 108 -2.55 6.09 -1.55
C MET A 108 -1.74 6.84 -2.59
N PHE A 109 -0.85 7.66 -2.09
CA PHE A 109 0.19 8.31 -2.87
C PHE A 109 1.52 7.98 -2.22
N SER A 110 2.46 7.52 -3.01
CA SER A 110 3.72 6.97 -2.51
C SER A 110 4.91 7.41 -3.37
N PRO A 111 6.10 7.58 -2.78
CA PRO A 111 7.32 7.69 -3.57
C PRO A 111 7.43 6.46 -4.48
N GLN A 112 7.45 6.68 -5.78
CA GLN A 112 7.31 5.59 -6.75
C GLN A 112 8.42 4.56 -6.66
N ARG A 113 9.67 4.99 -6.61
CA ARG A 113 10.83 4.10 -6.61
C ARG A 113 10.77 3.15 -5.41
N GLU A 114 10.52 3.70 -4.25
CA GLU A 114 10.49 2.94 -3.00
C GLU A 114 9.33 1.97 -2.97
N HIS A 115 8.16 2.39 -3.40
CA HIS A 115 6.99 1.50 -3.39
C HIS A 115 7.04 0.45 -4.49
N SER A 116 7.59 0.77 -5.66
CA SER A 116 7.81 -0.23 -6.71
C SER A 116 8.73 -1.35 -6.22
N HIS A 117 9.75 -1.01 -5.45
CA HIS A 117 10.64 -2.00 -4.84
C HIS A 117 9.87 -2.95 -3.89
N VAL A 118 8.99 -2.40 -3.05
CA VAL A 118 8.16 -3.20 -2.15
C VAL A 118 7.20 -4.10 -2.93
N ILE A 119 6.51 -3.56 -3.92
CA ILE A 119 5.56 -4.33 -4.74
C ILE A 119 6.28 -5.45 -5.49
N GLU A 120 7.44 -5.19 -6.07
CA GLU A 120 8.25 -6.22 -6.74
C GLU A 120 8.62 -7.34 -5.77
N HIS A 121 9.02 -7.00 -4.55
CA HIS A 121 9.31 -7.99 -3.52
C HIS A 121 8.08 -8.83 -3.18
N MET A 122 6.91 -8.21 -3.05
CA MET A 122 5.65 -8.93 -2.81
C MET A 122 5.33 -9.91 -3.95
N VAL A 123 5.51 -9.47 -5.19
CA VAL A 123 5.29 -10.33 -6.37
C VAL A 123 6.22 -11.53 -6.33
N GLU A 124 7.50 -11.33 -6.02
CA GLU A 124 8.46 -12.43 -5.88
C GLU A 124 8.04 -13.41 -4.79
N LYS A 125 7.57 -12.93 -3.65
CA LYS A 125 7.07 -13.78 -2.56
C LYS A 125 5.86 -14.60 -2.98
N LEU A 126 4.94 -14.01 -3.74
CA LEU A 126 3.74 -14.69 -4.23
C LEU A 126 4.07 -15.75 -5.29
N ASN A 127 5.13 -15.57 -6.05
CA ASN A 127 5.56 -16.50 -7.10
C ASN A 127 6.58 -17.54 -6.62
N GLY A 128 7.12 -17.34 -5.45
CA GLY A 128 8.10 -18.24 -4.83
C GLY A 128 7.46 -19.17 -3.86
#